data_d95c262a2b6927023d4d7808d95e6641
#
_entry.id   d95c262a2b6927023d4d7808d95e6641
#
_cell.length_a   1.000
_cell.length_b   1.000
_cell.length_c   1.000
_cell.angle_alpha   90.00
_cell.angle_beta   90.00
_cell.angle_gamma   90.00
#
_symmetry.space_group_name_H-M   'P 1'
#
loop_
_entity.id
_entity.type
_entity.pdbx_description
1 polymer ?
#
loop_
_entity_poly.entity_id
_entity_poly.type
_entity_poly.pdbx_seq_one_letter_code
_entity_poly.pdbx_strand_id
1 'polypeptide(L)'
;MSPVLLAPPSPFKLRLSLPLVAASGGLMALALPPVSAWPLAWVALVPLWGTILVSPGQPWWHPALHGLVWGLAYYGLSLVWITHLHPLMWLGVPWLGSVAIALAAWIFISLWGASCSALW
;
A
#
# COMPACT_ATOMS: atom_id res chain seq x y z
N MET A 1 22.01 30.06 -18.08
CA MET A 1 21.06 28.98 -17.69
C MET A 1 20.52 29.33 -16.32
N SER A 2 19.29 29.83 -16.26
CA SER A 2 18.63 30.11 -14.98
C SER A 2 18.25 28.79 -14.32
N PRO A 3 18.59 28.57 -13.04
CA PRO A 3 18.07 27.41 -12.32
C PRO A 3 16.55 27.59 -12.23
N VAL A 4 15.81 26.74 -12.91
CA VAL A 4 14.38 26.62 -12.70
C VAL A 4 14.23 26.16 -11.25
N LEU A 5 13.97 27.08 -10.36
CA LEU A 5 13.57 26.81 -8.99
C LEU A 5 12.25 26.03 -9.09
N LEU A 6 12.35 24.72 -9.07
CA LEU A 6 11.19 23.83 -9.01
C LEU A 6 10.46 24.17 -7.71
N ALA A 7 9.34 24.86 -7.85
CA ALA A 7 8.48 25.19 -6.72
C ALA A 7 8.09 23.89 -6.01
N PRO A 8 8.13 23.84 -4.67
CA PRO A 8 7.71 22.68 -3.93
C PRO A 8 6.27 22.31 -4.34
N PRO A 9 5.95 21.02 -4.48
CA PRO A 9 4.61 20.61 -4.85
C PRO A 9 3.61 21.19 -3.87
N SER A 10 2.54 21.78 -4.40
CA SER A 10 1.50 22.33 -3.55
C SER A 10 0.91 21.22 -2.67
N PRO A 11 0.64 21.48 -1.38
CA PRO A 11 0.05 20.49 -0.47
C PRO A 11 -1.30 19.95 -0.99
N PHE A 12 -1.95 20.69 -1.87
CA PHE A 12 -3.18 20.30 -2.53
C PHE A 12 -2.97 19.11 -3.49
N LYS A 13 -1.89 19.13 -4.29
CA LYS A 13 -1.58 18.01 -5.21
C LYS A 13 -1.27 16.73 -4.45
N LEU A 14 -0.57 16.81 -3.34
CA LEU A 14 -0.28 15.66 -2.48
C LEU A 14 -1.56 15.08 -1.87
N ARG A 15 -2.47 15.93 -1.37
CA ARG A 15 -3.74 15.49 -0.79
C ARG A 15 -4.64 14.76 -1.77
N LEU A 16 -4.57 15.10 -3.06
CA LEU A 16 -5.39 14.45 -4.09
C LEU A 16 -4.71 13.16 -4.61
N SER A 17 -3.38 13.12 -4.66
CA SER A 17 -2.64 11.95 -5.18
C SER A 17 -2.64 10.76 -4.21
N LEU A 18 -2.59 10.99 -2.90
CA LEU A 18 -2.56 9.90 -1.92
C LEU A 18 -3.79 8.98 -1.95
N PRO A 19 -5.04 9.49 -1.95
CA PRO A 19 -6.22 8.63 -2.05
C PRO A 19 -6.29 7.90 -3.40
N LEU A 20 -5.82 8.52 -4.48
CA LEU A 20 -5.76 7.88 -5.80
C LEU A 20 -4.77 6.71 -5.79
N VAL A 21 -3.60 6.89 -5.20
CA VAL A 21 -2.58 5.85 -5.05
C VAL A 21 -3.06 4.73 -4.11
N ALA A 22 -3.74 5.07 -3.01
CA ALA A 22 -4.35 4.09 -2.12
C ALA A 22 -5.43 3.26 -2.84
N ALA A 23 -6.30 3.90 -3.61
CA ALA A 23 -7.32 3.21 -4.41
C ALA A 23 -6.68 2.26 -5.43
N SER A 24 -5.57 2.68 -6.07
CA SER A 24 -4.86 1.83 -7.02
C SER A 24 -4.20 0.61 -6.36
N GLY A 25 -3.66 0.75 -5.15
CA GLY A 25 -3.17 -0.38 -4.34
C GLY A 25 -4.30 -1.36 -3.99
N GLY A 26 -5.48 -0.83 -3.63
CA GLY A 26 -6.68 -1.62 -3.39
C GLY A 26 -7.15 -2.37 -4.65
N LEU A 27 -7.17 -1.72 -5.81
CA LEU A 27 -7.49 -2.37 -7.09
C LEU A 27 -6.51 -3.49 -7.41
N MET A 28 -5.23 -3.32 -7.12
CA MET A 28 -4.23 -4.37 -7.29
C MET A 28 -4.51 -5.58 -6.40
N ALA A 29 -4.97 -5.36 -5.18
CA ALA A 29 -5.38 -6.44 -4.28
C ALA A 29 -6.54 -7.27 -4.83
N LEU A 30 -7.48 -6.65 -5.56
CA LEU A 30 -8.60 -7.34 -6.21
C LEU A 30 -8.17 -8.21 -7.40
N ALA A 31 -6.95 -8.03 -7.93
CA ALA A 31 -6.39 -8.92 -8.95
C ALA A 31 -6.09 -10.32 -8.40
N LEU A 32 -5.96 -10.45 -7.09
CA LEU A 32 -5.69 -11.71 -6.40
C LEU A 32 -6.98 -12.49 -6.08
N PRO A 33 -6.89 -13.80 -5.79
CA PRO A 33 -8.01 -14.57 -5.27
C PRO A 33 -8.55 -13.96 -3.95
N PRO A 34 -9.86 -14.04 -3.67
CA PRO A 34 -10.88 -14.79 -4.42
C PRO A 34 -11.48 -14.06 -5.63
N VAL A 35 -11.23 -12.76 -5.78
CA VAL A 35 -11.83 -11.95 -6.87
C VAL A 35 -11.22 -12.29 -8.21
N SER A 36 -9.89 -12.50 -8.25
CA SER A 36 -9.12 -12.91 -9.43
C SER A 36 -9.32 -12.01 -10.66
N ALA A 37 -9.53 -10.71 -10.42
CA ALA A 37 -9.71 -9.72 -11.48
C ALA A 37 -8.34 -9.30 -12.06
N TRP A 38 -7.58 -10.25 -12.57
CA TRP A 38 -6.22 -10.04 -13.06
C TRP A 38 -6.03 -8.89 -14.07
N PRO A 39 -7.01 -8.51 -14.93
CA PRO A 39 -6.83 -7.38 -15.82
C PRO A 39 -6.66 -6.05 -15.06
N LEU A 40 -7.17 -5.96 -13.82
CA LEU A 40 -7.00 -4.77 -12.98
C LEU A 40 -5.53 -4.53 -12.61
N ALA A 41 -4.70 -5.56 -12.59
CA ALA A 41 -3.27 -5.43 -12.28
C ALA A 41 -2.55 -4.49 -13.27
N TRP A 42 -2.95 -4.49 -14.54
CA TRP A 42 -2.36 -3.62 -15.56
C TRP A 42 -2.72 -2.15 -15.37
N VAL A 43 -3.92 -1.88 -14.87
CA VAL A 43 -4.42 -0.51 -14.67
C VAL A 43 -4.06 0.01 -13.28
N ALA A 44 -3.96 -0.87 -12.30
CA ALA A 44 -3.72 -0.51 -10.91
C ALA A 44 -2.37 0.18 -10.65
N LEU A 45 -1.35 -0.09 -11.46
CA LEU A 45 -0.04 0.56 -11.34
C LEU A 45 0.03 1.95 -11.99
N VAL A 46 -0.90 2.27 -12.89
CA VAL A 46 -0.88 3.52 -13.65
C VAL A 46 -0.90 4.77 -12.75
N PRO A 47 -1.77 4.88 -11.73
CA PRO A 47 -1.77 6.04 -10.85
C PRO A 47 -0.47 6.20 -10.05
N LEU A 48 0.11 5.09 -9.57
CA LEU A 48 1.38 5.12 -8.84
C LEU A 48 2.50 5.64 -9.75
N TRP A 49 2.68 5.05 -10.92
CA TRP A 49 3.69 5.48 -11.89
C TRP A 49 3.43 6.90 -12.38
N GLY A 50 2.17 7.26 -12.63
CA GLY A 50 1.79 8.60 -13.04
C GLY A 50 2.22 9.66 -12.02
N THR A 51 2.01 9.43 -10.73
CA THR A 51 2.41 10.37 -9.68
C THR A 51 3.92 10.51 -9.54
N ILE A 52 4.69 9.44 -9.77
CA ILE A 52 6.15 9.44 -9.70
C ILE A 52 6.75 10.12 -10.93
N LEU A 53 6.29 9.79 -12.14
CA LEU A 53 6.87 10.27 -13.38
C LEU A 53 6.53 11.72 -13.71
N VAL A 54 5.35 12.20 -13.32
CA VAL A 54 4.88 13.57 -13.62
C VAL A 54 5.50 14.62 -12.69
N SER A 55 6.21 14.20 -11.66
CA SER A 55 6.77 15.09 -10.66
C SER A 55 8.30 14.98 -10.55
N PRO A 56 9.06 15.25 -11.61
CA PRO A 56 10.52 15.23 -11.55
C PRO A 56 11.02 16.33 -10.59
N GLY A 57 12.07 16.03 -9.82
CA GLY A 57 12.69 16.98 -8.91
C GLY A 57 12.04 17.08 -7.53
N GLN A 58 11.12 16.22 -7.19
CA GLN A 58 10.59 16.13 -5.82
C GLN A 58 11.61 15.47 -4.87
N PRO A 59 11.58 15.85 -3.58
CA PRO A 59 12.42 15.21 -2.58
C PRO A 59 12.07 13.72 -2.48
N TRP A 60 13.06 12.89 -2.20
CA TRP A 60 12.97 11.42 -2.18
C TRP A 60 11.83 10.84 -1.30
N TRP A 61 11.42 11.56 -0.28
CA TRP A 61 10.34 11.12 0.61
C TRP A 61 8.95 11.15 -0.05
N HIS A 62 8.75 11.93 -1.13
CA HIS A 62 7.48 11.96 -1.87
C HIS A 62 7.17 10.63 -2.57
N PRO A 63 8.03 10.11 -3.47
CA PRO A 63 7.79 8.80 -4.06
C PRO A 63 7.75 7.68 -3.00
N ALA A 64 8.58 7.76 -1.96
CA ALA A 64 8.57 6.82 -0.85
C ALA A 64 7.22 6.79 -0.12
N LEU A 65 6.62 7.97 0.14
CA LEU A 65 5.29 8.07 0.74
C LEU A 65 4.19 7.46 -0.16
N HIS A 66 4.24 7.72 -1.46
CA HIS A 66 3.30 7.13 -2.41
C HIS A 66 3.45 5.60 -2.47
N GLY A 67 4.67 5.09 -2.51
CA GLY A 67 4.96 3.66 -2.44
C GLY A 67 4.47 3.03 -1.13
N LEU A 68 4.66 3.70 0.00
CA LEU A 68 4.18 3.26 1.30
C LEU A 68 2.66 3.17 1.34
N VAL A 69 1.95 4.22 0.91
CA VAL A 69 0.48 4.27 0.90
C VAL A 69 -0.10 3.22 -0.03
N TRP A 70 0.49 3.07 -1.23
CA TRP A 70 0.10 2.03 -2.18
C TRP A 70 0.30 0.64 -1.58
N GLY A 71 1.47 0.38 -1.00
CA GLY A 71 1.81 -0.89 -0.37
C GLY A 71 0.91 -1.22 0.80
N LEU A 72 0.58 -0.25 1.67
CA LEU A 72 -0.36 -0.46 2.77
C LEU A 72 -1.75 -0.87 2.28
N ALA A 73 -2.25 -0.22 1.24
CA ALA A 73 -3.54 -0.57 0.65
C ALA A 73 -3.50 -1.97 0.01
N TYR A 74 -2.45 -2.26 -0.76
CA TYR A 74 -2.28 -3.55 -1.42
C TYR A 74 -2.10 -4.71 -0.43
N TYR A 75 -1.09 -4.63 0.45
CA TYR A 75 -0.79 -5.71 1.39
C TYR A 75 -1.85 -5.82 2.49
N GLY A 76 -2.38 -4.70 2.96
CA GLY A 76 -3.45 -4.70 3.95
C GLY A 76 -4.69 -5.46 3.47
N LEU A 77 -5.12 -5.25 2.24
CA LEU A 77 -6.26 -5.96 1.66
C LEU A 77 -5.92 -7.38 1.22
N SER A 78 -4.76 -7.58 0.57
CA SER A 78 -4.35 -8.90 0.08
C SER A 78 -4.15 -9.92 1.20
N LEU A 79 -3.68 -9.45 2.36
CA LEU A 79 -3.33 -10.29 3.49
C LEU A 79 -4.42 -10.34 4.56
N VAL A 80 -5.60 -9.77 4.31
CA VAL A 80 -6.71 -9.79 5.27
C VAL A 80 -7.11 -11.21 5.68
N TRP A 81 -6.86 -12.21 4.82
CA TRP A 81 -7.10 -13.61 5.11
C TRP A 81 -6.32 -14.13 6.34
N ILE A 82 -5.20 -13.49 6.70
CA ILE A 82 -4.42 -13.83 7.90
C ILE A 82 -5.28 -13.66 9.16
N THR A 83 -6.18 -12.70 9.17
CA THR A 83 -7.10 -12.49 10.30
C THR A 83 -8.09 -13.65 10.46
N HIS A 84 -8.32 -14.41 9.39
CA HIS A 84 -9.20 -15.61 9.42
C HIS A 84 -8.50 -16.86 9.94
N LEU A 85 -7.19 -16.81 10.25
CA LEU A 85 -6.51 -17.89 10.98
C LEU A 85 -6.99 -18.02 12.42
N HIS A 86 -7.66 -17.00 12.95
CA HIS A 86 -8.39 -17.07 14.20
C HIS A 86 -9.66 -17.93 14.03
N PRO A 87 -10.02 -18.82 15.02
CA PRO A 87 -9.39 -19.03 16.33
C PRO A 87 -8.30 -20.11 16.32
N LEU A 88 -7.19 -19.82 17.03
CA LEU A 88 -6.07 -20.77 17.22
C LEU A 88 -6.26 -21.65 18.47
N MET A 89 -7.52 -21.96 18.84
CA MET A 89 -7.83 -22.74 20.05
C MET A 89 -7.27 -24.17 19.99
N TRP A 90 -7.09 -24.70 18.82
CA TRP A 90 -6.47 -26.02 18.59
C TRP A 90 -4.99 -26.07 19.01
N LEU A 91 -4.33 -24.90 19.16
CA LEU A 91 -2.98 -24.74 19.70
C LEU A 91 -2.98 -24.43 21.21
N GLY A 92 -4.14 -24.47 21.88
CA GLY A 92 -4.24 -24.12 23.30
C GLY A 92 -4.18 -22.62 23.60
N VAL A 93 -4.27 -21.76 22.57
CA VAL A 93 -4.23 -20.31 22.75
C VAL A 93 -5.61 -19.78 23.12
N PRO A 94 -5.75 -18.96 24.20
CA PRO A 94 -7.04 -18.37 24.54
C PRO A 94 -7.52 -17.42 23.43
N TRP A 95 -8.84 -17.23 23.33
CA TRP A 95 -9.48 -16.48 22.25
C TRP A 95 -8.86 -15.09 22.02
N LEU A 96 -8.65 -14.31 23.07
CA LEU A 96 -8.01 -12.98 22.99
C LEU A 96 -6.56 -13.06 22.48
N GLY A 97 -5.80 -14.04 22.92
CA GLY A 97 -4.44 -14.30 22.45
C GLY A 97 -4.41 -14.61 20.96
N SER A 98 -5.34 -15.42 20.50
CA SER A 98 -5.49 -15.80 19.08
C SER A 98 -5.78 -14.56 18.21
N VAL A 99 -6.70 -13.70 18.63
CA VAL A 99 -6.98 -12.43 17.93
C VAL A 99 -5.75 -11.54 17.89
N ALA A 100 -5.06 -11.38 19.02
CA ALA A 100 -3.86 -10.55 19.11
C ALA A 100 -2.74 -11.05 18.17
N ILE A 101 -2.51 -12.35 18.10
CA ILE A 101 -1.51 -12.97 17.21
C ILE A 101 -1.88 -12.74 15.75
N ALA A 102 -3.12 -12.99 15.37
CA ALA A 102 -3.56 -12.82 13.98
C ALA A 102 -3.44 -11.36 13.52
N LEU A 103 -3.86 -10.40 14.36
CA LEU A 103 -3.74 -8.96 14.06
C LEU A 103 -2.29 -8.50 14.03
N ALA A 104 -1.47 -8.93 14.98
CA ALA A 104 -0.05 -8.59 15.01
C ALA A 104 0.68 -9.11 13.77
N ALA A 105 0.42 -10.34 13.35
CA ALA A 105 0.97 -10.91 12.13
C ALA A 105 0.53 -10.13 10.89
N TRP A 106 -0.76 -9.84 10.77
CA TRP A 106 -1.30 -9.07 9.65
C TRP A 106 -0.70 -7.67 9.55
N ILE A 107 -0.63 -6.94 10.68
CA ILE A 107 -0.04 -5.60 10.73
C ILE A 107 1.44 -5.65 10.37
N PHE A 108 2.20 -6.56 10.98
CA PHE A 108 3.64 -6.67 10.77
C PHE A 108 3.98 -6.96 9.31
N ILE A 109 3.34 -7.96 8.70
CA ILE A 109 3.62 -8.35 7.32
C ILE A 109 3.17 -7.25 6.34
N SER A 110 2.04 -6.60 6.60
CA SER A 110 1.54 -5.49 5.78
C SER A 110 2.48 -4.29 5.82
N LEU A 111 2.98 -3.92 6.99
CA LEU A 111 3.96 -2.84 7.15
C LEU A 111 5.29 -3.19 6.50
N TRP A 112 5.74 -4.42 6.63
CA TRP A 112 6.96 -4.89 5.98
C TRP A 112 6.87 -4.77 4.46
N GLY A 113 5.81 -5.32 3.87
CA GLY A 113 5.57 -5.22 2.42
C GLY A 113 5.43 -3.78 1.93
N ALA A 114 4.71 -2.93 2.68
CA ALA A 114 4.58 -1.51 2.36
C ALA A 114 5.92 -0.77 2.42
N SER A 115 6.78 -1.10 3.39
CA SER A 115 8.13 -0.54 3.48
C SER A 115 8.99 -0.94 2.27
N CYS A 116 8.90 -2.18 1.83
CA CYS A 116 9.57 -2.62 0.60
C CYS A 116 9.08 -1.83 -0.63
N SER A 117 7.79 -1.57 -0.72
CA SER A 117 7.22 -0.75 -1.81
C SER A 117 7.66 0.72 -1.75
N ALA A 118 7.94 1.24 -0.56
CA ALA A 118 8.45 2.60 -0.38
C ALA A 118 9.93 2.74 -0.78
N LEU A 119 10.71 1.66 -0.67
CA LEU A 119 12.14 1.63 -0.98
C LEU A 119 12.43 1.35 -2.47
N TRP A 120 11.47 0.80 -3.19
CA TRP A 120 11.58 0.45 -4.61
C TRP A 120 11.29 1.62 -5.51
#